data_cdd5ed61f34b51b8a13a15ac249f2529
#
_entry.id   cdd5ed61f34b51b8a13a15ac249f2529
#
_cell.length_a   1.000
_cell.length_b   1.000
_cell.length_c   1.000
_cell.angle_alpha   90.00
_cell.angle_beta   90.00
_cell.angle_gamma   90.00
#
_symmetry.space_group_name_H-M   'P 1'
#
loop_
_entity.id
_entity.type
_entity.pdbx_description
1 polymer ?
#
loop_
_entity_poly.entity_id
_entity_poly.type
_entity_poly.pdbx_seq_one_letter_code
_entity_poly.pdbx_strand_id
1 'polypeptide(L)'
;MKLKNKLLLGGLTAVLLAVMSFSAWKIWVIRSEYHTGEAAYEDLSHMISLPQKTAEPQPPVINKPAGAETLPDEDDTVWPEVDFAALREINPDIVAWIYIEGTKINYPIVQGEDNRYYLKHLFSGEWNGSGCIFLDFRNDASFADRHSIIYGHHMKNGTMFTDLDKYKKQEFFDEHPVALLITPDKNYKVDFFAGHVAAPQDDAWEIDFTEAEFEVWLQNAADRSCFTSEIAPNISDHILTLSTCSYEFDDARFVLVGVLR
;
A
#
# COMPACT_ATOMS: atom_id res chain seq x y z
N MET A 1 -37.50 31.55 42.19
CA MET A 1 -36.35 30.64 42.09
C MET A 1 -36.65 29.38 41.23
N LYS A 2 -37.78 28.69 41.37
CA LYS A 2 -38.13 27.43 40.64
C LYS A 2 -38.32 27.58 39.11
N LEU A 3 -38.82 28.71 38.58
CA LEU A 3 -39.06 28.89 37.13
C LEU A 3 -37.75 29.15 36.35
N LYS A 4 -36.85 29.98 36.88
CA LYS A 4 -35.53 30.24 36.30
C LYS A 4 -34.70 28.96 36.18
N ASN A 5 -34.75 28.07 37.17
CA ASN A 5 -34.02 26.80 37.13
C ASN A 5 -34.61 25.84 36.10
N LYS A 6 -35.94 25.83 35.88
CA LYS A 6 -36.56 25.02 34.79
C LYS A 6 -36.19 25.53 33.40
N LEU A 7 -36.14 26.84 33.20
CA LEU A 7 -35.72 27.44 31.94
C LEU A 7 -34.24 27.18 31.65
N LEU A 8 -33.40 27.27 32.67
CA LEU A 8 -31.95 26.98 32.57
C LEU A 8 -31.70 25.50 32.26
N LEU A 9 -32.43 24.60 32.94
CA LEU A 9 -32.35 23.14 32.67
C LEU A 9 -32.86 22.80 31.29
N GLY A 10 -33.97 23.39 30.82
CA GLY A 10 -34.50 23.22 29.46
C GLY A 10 -33.54 23.70 28.40
N GLY A 11 -32.89 24.85 28.60
CA GLY A 11 -31.84 25.38 27.72
C GLY A 11 -30.63 24.44 27.62
N LEU A 12 -30.15 23.93 28.79
CA LEU A 12 -29.03 22.99 28.83
C LEU A 12 -29.34 21.67 28.08
N THR A 13 -30.57 21.13 28.31
CA THR A 13 -31.02 19.91 27.61
C THR A 13 -31.10 20.13 26.10
N ALA A 14 -31.60 21.27 25.64
CA ALA A 14 -31.66 21.60 24.22
C ALA A 14 -30.26 21.67 23.58
N VAL A 15 -29.30 22.30 24.26
CA VAL A 15 -27.88 22.35 23.78
C VAL A 15 -27.28 20.96 23.74
N LEU A 16 -27.47 20.12 24.76
CA LEU A 16 -26.96 18.74 24.76
C LEU A 16 -27.55 17.92 23.62
N LEU A 17 -28.86 18.01 23.36
CA LEU A 17 -29.50 17.34 22.24
C LEU A 17 -28.97 17.82 20.89
N ALA A 18 -28.73 19.11 20.72
CA ALA A 18 -28.12 19.65 19.52
C ALA A 18 -26.69 19.13 19.27
N VAL A 19 -25.87 19.10 20.33
CA VAL A 19 -24.51 18.53 20.26
C VAL A 19 -24.55 17.03 19.93
N MET A 20 -25.44 16.26 20.56
CA MET A 20 -25.59 14.83 20.28
C MET A 20 -26.03 14.58 18.84
N SER A 21 -27.01 15.34 18.33
CA SER A 21 -27.50 15.23 16.96
C SER A 21 -26.42 15.57 15.94
N PHE A 22 -25.66 16.64 16.19
CA PHE A 22 -24.54 17.03 15.35
C PHE A 22 -23.43 15.97 15.36
N SER A 23 -23.10 15.42 16.52
CA SER A 23 -22.09 14.35 16.65
C SER A 23 -22.53 13.08 15.91
N ALA A 24 -23.79 12.67 16.07
CA ALA A 24 -24.35 11.52 15.38
C ALA A 24 -24.32 11.71 13.84
N TRP A 25 -24.70 12.90 13.37
CA TRP A 25 -24.62 13.24 11.96
C TRP A 25 -23.17 13.18 11.42
N LYS A 26 -22.21 13.74 12.17
CA LYS A 26 -20.78 13.67 11.78
C LYS A 26 -20.26 12.24 11.71
N ILE A 27 -20.60 11.40 12.69
CA ILE A 27 -20.23 9.98 12.70
C ILE A 27 -20.84 9.27 11.49
N TRP A 28 -22.11 9.55 11.17
CA TRP A 28 -22.77 8.96 10.02
C TRP A 28 -22.07 9.37 8.69
N VAL A 29 -21.74 10.65 8.52
CA VAL A 29 -21.03 11.14 7.33
C VAL A 29 -19.68 10.44 7.16
N ILE A 30 -18.86 10.38 8.22
CA ILE A 30 -17.54 9.72 8.18
C ILE A 30 -17.70 8.22 7.85
N ARG A 31 -18.67 7.55 8.46
CA ARG A 31 -18.91 6.14 8.23
C ARG A 31 -19.41 5.85 6.81
N SER A 32 -20.26 6.72 6.28
CA SER A 32 -20.72 6.64 4.89
C SER A 32 -19.57 6.83 3.90
N GLU A 33 -18.67 7.77 4.18
CA GLU A 33 -17.48 8.01 3.35
C GLU A 33 -16.55 6.79 3.31
N TYR A 34 -16.26 6.16 4.46
CA TYR A 34 -15.47 4.92 4.52
C TYR A 34 -16.13 3.78 3.76
N HIS A 35 -17.43 3.60 3.92
CA HIS A 35 -18.18 2.55 3.21
C HIS A 35 -18.15 2.79 1.69
N THR A 36 -18.31 4.02 1.22
CA THR A 36 -18.20 4.35 -0.21
C THR A 36 -16.81 4.02 -0.75
N GLY A 37 -15.75 4.37 -0.01
CA GLY A 37 -14.37 4.04 -0.40
C GLY A 37 -14.12 2.53 -0.46
N GLU A 38 -14.59 1.77 0.55
CA GLU A 38 -14.46 0.30 0.57
C GLU A 38 -15.20 -0.35 -0.60
N ALA A 39 -16.46 0.03 -0.84
CA ALA A 39 -17.27 -0.52 -1.93
C ALA A 39 -16.63 -0.24 -3.30
N ALA A 40 -16.08 0.96 -3.52
CA ALA A 40 -15.44 1.31 -4.77
C ALA A 40 -14.22 0.42 -5.08
N TYR A 41 -13.42 0.05 -4.06
CA TYR A 41 -12.27 -0.84 -4.25
C TYR A 41 -12.67 -2.33 -4.28
N GLU A 42 -13.76 -2.72 -3.62
CA GLU A 42 -14.34 -4.07 -3.74
C GLU A 42 -14.81 -4.32 -5.17
N ASP A 43 -15.49 -3.37 -5.80
CA ASP A 43 -15.90 -3.44 -7.19
C ASP A 43 -14.70 -3.60 -8.14
N LEU A 44 -13.60 -2.89 -7.90
CA LEU A 44 -12.38 -3.00 -8.68
C LEU A 44 -11.67 -4.36 -8.49
N SER A 45 -11.87 -5.03 -7.36
CA SER A 45 -11.26 -6.34 -7.10
C SER A 45 -11.69 -7.42 -8.08
N HIS A 46 -12.81 -7.23 -8.81
CA HIS A 46 -13.25 -8.12 -9.89
C HIS A 46 -12.42 -7.96 -11.18
N MET A 47 -11.62 -6.92 -11.31
CA MET A 47 -10.74 -6.67 -12.46
C MET A 47 -9.36 -7.32 -12.31
N ILE A 48 -9.12 -7.99 -11.19
CA ILE A 48 -7.94 -8.83 -10.95
C ILE A 48 -8.38 -10.27 -10.71
N SER A 49 -7.80 -11.20 -11.46
CA SER A 49 -7.97 -12.64 -11.23
C SER A 49 -6.77 -13.15 -10.44
N LEU A 50 -6.98 -13.37 -9.14
CA LEU A 50 -5.95 -13.97 -8.29
C LEU A 50 -5.82 -15.46 -8.62
N PRO A 51 -4.60 -15.99 -8.68
CA PRO A 51 -4.38 -17.41 -8.91
C PRO A 51 -5.06 -18.23 -7.79
N GLN A 52 -5.91 -19.17 -8.18
CA GLN A 52 -6.45 -20.13 -7.23
C GLN A 52 -5.31 -21.06 -6.83
N LYS A 53 -4.96 -21.11 -5.54
CA LYS A 53 -4.10 -22.15 -4.98
C LYS A 53 -4.84 -23.49 -5.19
N THR A 54 -4.55 -24.16 -6.29
CA THR A 54 -4.99 -25.56 -6.48
C THR A 54 -4.41 -26.35 -5.33
N ALA A 55 -5.29 -27.01 -4.54
CA ALA A 55 -4.85 -27.94 -3.51
C ALA A 55 -3.83 -28.88 -4.15
N GLU A 56 -2.65 -29.03 -3.51
CA GLU A 56 -1.52 -29.83 -3.98
C GLU A 56 -1.98 -31.11 -4.66
N PRO A 57 -1.58 -31.40 -5.90
CA PRO A 57 -1.65 -32.74 -6.42
C PRO A 57 -0.67 -33.57 -5.58
N GLN A 58 -1.16 -34.60 -4.87
CA GLN A 58 -0.31 -35.59 -4.23
C GLN A 58 0.72 -36.06 -5.25
N PRO A 59 2.03 -36.06 -4.92
CA PRO A 59 3.06 -36.42 -5.87
C PRO A 59 2.86 -37.91 -6.28
N PRO A 60 2.89 -38.21 -7.59
CA PRO A 60 2.96 -39.59 -8.01
C PRO A 60 4.29 -40.15 -7.52
N VAL A 61 4.23 -41.28 -6.79
CA VAL A 61 5.40 -42.04 -6.37
C VAL A 61 6.12 -42.56 -7.63
N ILE A 62 7.11 -41.83 -8.10
CA ILE A 62 8.01 -42.30 -9.16
C ILE A 62 9.41 -42.44 -8.57
N ASN A 63 9.87 -43.68 -8.48
CA ASN A 63 11.25 -44.03 -8.23
C ASN A 63 12.15 -43.38 -9.29
N LYS A 64 12.94 -42.38 -8.92
CA LYS A 64 13.94 -41.74 -9.77
C LYS A 64 15.33 -42.16 -9.32
N PRO A 65 16.23 -42.63 -10.22
CA PRO A 65 17.60 -42.94 -9.86
C PRO A 65 18.37 -41.66 -9.52
N ALA A 66 19.25 -41.77 -8.51
CA ALA A 66 20.12 -40.68 -8.07
C ALA A 66 21.08 -40.20 -9.17
N GLY A 67 21.13 -38.89 -9.37
CA GLY A 67 22.20 -38.25 -10.14
C GLY A 67 21.74 -37.29 -11.21
N ALA A 68 21.17 -36.17 -10.85
CA ALA A 68 21.25 -34.91 -11.57
C ALA A 68 20.80 -33.82 -10.60
N GLU A 69 21.72 -33.03 -10.10
CA GLU A 69 21.44 -31.72 -9.49
C GLU A 69 20.94 -30.81 -10.60
N THR A 70 19.61 -30.67 -10.71
CA THR A 70 19.03 -29.55 -11.44
C THR A 70 19.00 -28.39 -10.47
N LEU A 71 19.67 -27.33 -10.86
CA LEU A 71 19.57 -26.00 -10.26
C LEU A 71 18.09 -25.63 -10.07
N PRO A 72 17.71 -24.98 -8.95
CA PRO A 72 16.38 -24.41 -8.81
C PRO A 72 16.30 -23.18 -9.70
N ASP A 73 15.81 -23.36 -10.92
CA ASP A 73 15.52 -22.29 -11.85
C ASP A 73 14.14 -22.56 -12.42
N GLU A 74 13.20 -21.90 -11.78
CA GLU A 74 11.97 -21.29 -12.34
C GLU A 74 11.21 -20.74 -11.13
N ASP A 75 11.05 -19.42 -11.10
CA ASP A 75 10.22 -18.71 -10.15
C ASP A 75 8.77 -19.21 -10.34
N ASP A 76 8.31 -20.11 -9.45
CA ASP A 76 6.94 -20.65 -9.42
C ASP A 76 5.89 -19.57 -9.08
N THR A 77 6.22 -18.28 -9.23
CA THR A 77 5.28 -17.18 -8.99
C THR A 77 4.13 -17.27 -9.96
N VAL A 78 2.94 -17.58 -9.44
CA VAL A 78 1.71 -17.52 -10.22
C VAL A 78 1.20 -16.09 -10.22
N TRP A 79 1.29 -15.45 -11.38
CA TRP A 79 0.93 -14.04 -11.52
C TRP A 79 -0.58 -13.83 -11.59
N PRO A 80 -1.13 -12.83 -10.87
CA PRO A 80 -2.47 -12.34 -11.09
C PRO A 80 -2.62 -11.77 -12.51
N GLU A 81 -3.80 -11.93 -13.10
CA GLU A 81 -4.16 -11.26 -14.34
C GLU A 81 -5.01 -10.03 -14.03
N VAL A 82 -4.62 -8.88 -14.59
CA VAL A 82 -5.28 -7.58 -14.39
C VAL A 82 -5.83 -7.07 -15.72
N ASP A 83 -7.11 -6.71 -15.76
CA ASP A 83 -7.74 -6.10 -16.95
C ASP A 83 -7.44 -4.59 -17.02
N PHE A 84 -6.23 -4.26 -17.45
CA PHE A 84 -5.82 -2.86 -17.63
C PHE A 84 -6.64 -2.12 -18.69
N ALA A 85 -7.24 -2.83 -19.66
CA ALA A 85 -8.07 -2.19 -20.66
C ALA A 85 -9.36 -1.64 -20.03
N ALA A 86 -10.05 -2.47 -19.24
CA ALA A 86 -11.24 -2.03 -18.52
C ALA A 86 -10.91 -0.96 -17.45
N LEU A 87 -9.77 -1.08 -16.74
CA LEU A 87 -9.35 -0.08 -15.78
C LEU A 87 -9.07 1.29 -16.42
N ARG A 88 -8.48 1.33 -17.61
CA ARG A 88 -8.22 2.58 -18.35
C ARG A 88 -9.49 3.27 -18.84
N GLU A 89 -10.58 2.54 -19.06
CA GLU A 89 -11.88 3.14 -19.38
C GLU A 89 -12.46 3.90 -18.17
N ILE A 90 -12.13 3.48 -16.93
CA ILE A 90 -12.55 4.15 -15.70
C ILE A 90 -11.60 5.31 -15.37
N ASN A 91 -10.29 5.02 -15.40
CA ASN A 91 -9.25 6.01 -15.10
C ASN A 91 -8.01 5.79 -15.99
N PRO A 92 -7.73 6.72 -16.93
CA PRO A 92 -6.57 6.62 -17.82
C PRO A 92 -5.22 6.74 -17.09
N ASP A 93 -5.21 7.25 -15.86
CA ASP A 93 -4.00 7.44 -15.05
C ASP A 93 -3.50 6.13 -14.40
N ILE A 94 -4.16 4.99 -14.67
CA ILE A 94 -3.73 3.68 -14.17
C ILE A 94 -2.36 3.30 -14.74
N VAL A 95 -1.40 3.00 -13.87
CA VAL A 95 -0.03 2.60 -14.25
C VAL A 95 0.31 1.18 -13.82
N ALA A 96 -0.26 0.70 -12.70
CA ALA A 96 0.04 -0.63 -12.17
C ALA A 96 -1.06 -1.14 -11.25
N TRP A 97 -0.88 -2.37 -10.77
CA TRP A 97 -1.63 -2.96 -9.66
C TRP A 97 -0.65 -3.55 -8.65
N ILE A 98 -0.88 -3.31 -7.35
CA ILE A 98 -0.08 -3.90 -6.28
C ILE A 98 -0.89 -4.94 -5.51
N TYR A 99 -0.25 -6.08 -5.22
CA TYR A 99 -0.83 -7.15 -4.44
C TYR A 99 0.19 -7.71 -3.43
N ILE A 100 -0.21 -7.84 -2.17
CA ILE A 100 0.56 -8.53 -1.14
C ILE A 100 -0.32 -9.65 -0.56
N GLU A 101 0.08 -10.90 -0.82
CA GLU A 101 -0.67 -12.08 -0.38
C GLU A 101 -0.86 -12.09 1.15
N GLY A 102 -2.04 -12.46 1.61
CA GLY A 102 -2.37 -12.54 3.04
C GLY A 102 -2.63 -11.21 3.73
N THR A 103 -2.58 -10.07 2.98
CA THR A 103 -2.89 -8.73 3.47
C THR A 103 -4.10 -8.15 2.77
N LYS A 104 -4.51 -6.93 3.18
CA LYS A 104 -5.54 -6.16 2.47
C LYS A 104 -4.99 -5.34 1.31
N ILE A 105 -3.70 -5.38 1.05
CA ILE A 105 -3.07 -4.60 -0.02
C ILE A 105 -3.32 -5.31 -1.35
N ASN A 106 -4.35 -4.85 -2.05
CA ASN A 106 -4.78 -5.34 -3.36
C ASN A 106 -5.48 -4.18 -4.09
N TYR A 107 -4.67 -3.30 -4.72
CA TYR A 107 -5.13 -2.00 -5.21
C TYR A 107 -4.54 -1.63 -6.56
N PRO A 108 -5.32 -0.92 -7.41
CA PRO A 108 -4.77 -0.22 -8.57
C PRO A 108 -3.85 0.90 -8.12
N ILE A 109 -2.81 1.19 -8.91
CA ILE A 109 -1.90 2.32 -8.74
C ILE A 109 -2.12 3.28 -9.89
N VAL A 110 -2.37 4.53 -9.56
CA VAL A 110 -2.51 5.63 -10.52
C VAL A 110 -1.31 6.57 -10.45
N GLN A 111 -1.10 7.38 -11.50
CA GLN A 111 -0.13 8.46 -11.46
C GLN A 111 -0.77 9.74 -11.96
N GLY A 112 -0.87 10.74 -11.09
CA GLY A 112 -1.40 12.06 -11.43
C GLY A 112 -0.31 13.06 -11.81
N GLU A 113 -0.72 14.29 -12.10
CA GLU A 113 0.20 15.41 -12.38
C GLU A 113 0.89 15.96 -11.11
N ASP A 114 0.41 15.56 -9.92
CA ASP A 114 0.97 15.94 -8.62
C ASP A 114 0.72 14.86 -7.54
N ASN A 115 1.39 14.99 -6.37
CA ASN A 115 1.20 14.08 -5.22
C ASN A 115 0.04 14.49 -4.29
N ARG A 116 -0.95 15.26 -4.74
CA ARG A 116 -2.05 15.80 -3.92
C ARG A 116 -3.42 15.34 -4.34
N TYR A 117 -3.67 15.26 -5.64
CA TYR A 117 -4.98 14.95 -6.20
C TYR A 117 -5.50 13.61 -5.63
N TYR A 118 -4.73 12.54 -5.77
CA TYR A 118 -5.11 11.20 -5.36
C TYR A 118 -5.08 10.95 -3.85
N LEU A 119 -4.64 11.93 -3.04
CA LEU A 119 -4.86 11.88 -1.59
C LEU A 119 -6.34 11.97 -1.19
N LYS A 120 -7.19 12.52 -2.06
CA LYS A 120 -8.62 12.77 -1.76
C LYS A 120 -9.56 12.39 -2.89
N HIS A 121 -9.09 11.62 -3.87
CA HIS A 121 -9.92 11.13 -4.97
C HIS A 121 -9.73 9.62 -5.12
N LEU A 122 -10.85 8.90 -5.21
CA LEU A 122 -10.87 7.47 -5.51
C LEU A 122 -10.33 7.21 -6.92
N PHE A 123 -10.14 5.94 -7.26
CA PHE A 123 -9.78 5.51 -8.60
C PHE A 123 -10.75 6.05 -9.67
N SER A 124 -12.05 6.17 -9.37
CA SER A 124 -13.06 6.78 -10.25
C SER A 124 -12.92 8.29 -10.44
N GLY A 125 -12.03 8.96 -9.71
CA GLY A 125 -11.92 10.42 -9.68
C GLY A 125 -12.93 11.10 -8.74
N GLU A 126 -13.79 10.36 -8.04
CA GLU A 126 -14.70 10.92 -7.04
C GLU A 126 -13.97 11.33 -5.77
N TRP A 127 -14.39 12.46 -5.18
CA TRP A 127 -13.82 12.93 -3.92
C TRP A 127 -14.14 11.97 -2.76
N ASN A 128 -13.12 11.51 -2.06
CA ASN A 128 -13.24 10.66 -0.88
C ASN A 128 -11.93 10.71 -0.07
N GLY A 129 -12.02 10.78 1.26
CA GLY A 129 -10.84 10.83 2.14
C GLY A 129 -9.99 9.56 2.17
N SER A 130 -10.46 8.45 1.58
CA SER A 130 -9.65 7.22 1.42
C SER A 130 -8.58 7.39 0.33
N GLY A 131 -8.82 8.29 -0.63
CA GLY A 131 -7.89 8.51 -1.74
C GLY A 131 -7.67 7.27 -2.61
N CYS A 132 -6.57 7.27 -3.33
CA CYS A 132 -6.08 6.15 -4.14
C CYS A 132 -4.65 5.79 -3.74
N ILE A 133 -4.17 4.62 -4.13
CA ILE A 133 -2.74 4.30 -4.11
C ILE A 133 -2.14 4.92 -5.37
N PHE A 134 -1.06 5.68 -5.24
CA PHE A 134 -0.50 6.42 -6.38
C PHE A 134 1.03 6.45 -6.39
N LEU A 135 1.58 6.42 -7.59
CA LEU A 135 3.00 6.59 -7.89
C LEU A 135 3.38 8.07 -7.79
N ASP A 136 4.54 8.39 -7.28
CA ASP A 136 5.07 9.76 -7.24
C ASP A 136 5.08 10.35 -8.66
N PHE A 137 4.56 11.57 -8.81
CA PHE A 137 4.43 12.23 -10.12
C PHE A 137 5.77 12.46 -10.83
N ARG A 138 6.90 12.44 -10.07
CA ARG A 138 8.26 12.60 -10.60
C ARG A 138 8.81 11.31 -11.23
N ASN A 139 8.23 10.15 -10.83
CA ASN A 139 8.70 8.86 -11.32
C ASN A 139 8.22 8.55 -12.74
N ASP A 140 8.96 7.70 -13.43
CA ASP A 140 8.55 7.10 -14.70
C ASP A 140 7.43 6.07 -14.47
N ALA A 141 6.34 6.18 -15.23
CA ALA A 141 5.17 5.31 -15.12
C ALA A 141 5.46 3.82 -15.42
N SER A 142 6.58 3.53 -16.08
CA SER A 142 7.03 2.16 -16.37
C SER A 142 7.89 1.54 -15.26
N PHE A 143 8.11 2.26 -14.15
CA PHE A 143 9.01 1.87 -13.06
C PHE A 143 10.47 1.65 -13.50
N ALA A 144 10.91 2.38 -14.52
CA ALA A 144 12.27 2.33 -15.02
C ALA A 144 13.28 3.14 -14.20
N ASP A 145 12.81 3.97 -13.27
CA ASP A 145 13.67 4.75 -12.39
C ASP A 145 14.46 3.86 -11.43
N ARG A 146 15.60 4.35 -10.97
CA ARG A 146 16.39 3.69 -9.92
C ARG A 146 15.61 3.55 -8.62
N HIS A 147 14.76 4.52 -8.29
CA HIS A 147 13.91 4.52 -7.11
C HIS A 147 12.52 5.05 -7.45
N SER A 148 11.51 4.21 -7.28
CA SER A 148 10.09 4.53 -7.44
C SER A 148 9.41 4.58 -6.08
N ILE A 149 8.45 5.50 -5.91
CA ILE A 149 7.77 5.72 -4.63
C ILE A 149 6.27 5.64 -4.84
N ILE A 150 5.60 4.78 -4.07
CA ILE A 150 4.15 4.63 -4.07
C ILE A 150 3.59 5.08 -2.72
N TYR A 151 2.58 5.91 -2.77
CA TYR A 151 1.90 6.45 -1.60
C TYR A 151 0.51 5.83 -1.41
N GLY A 152 0.12 5.69 -0.15
CA GLY A 152 -1.24 5.29 0.23
C GLY A 152 -1.57 5.71 1.65
N HIS A 153 -2.85 5.97 1.92
CA HIS A 153 -3.30 6.33 3.26
C HIS A 153 -3.22 5.17 4.25
N HIS A 154 -3.00 5.52 5.53
CA HIS A 154 -3.22 4.64 6.67
C HIS A 154 -4.63 4.91 7.22
N MET A 155 -5.61 4.10 6.80
CA MET A 155 -7.02 4.29 7.15
C MET A 155 -7.38 3.58 8.46
N LYS A 156 -8.17 4.24 9.34
CA LYS A 156 -8.59 3.65 10.62
C LYS A 156 -9.47 2.40 10.50
N ASN A 157 -10.13 2.21 9.36
CA ASN A 157 -10.89 0.99 9.04
C ASN A 157 -10.01 -0.16 8.53
N GLY A 158 -8.69 0.04 8.46
CA GLY A 158 -7.74 -0.98 8.05
C GLY A 158 -7.64 -1.19 6.55
N THR A 159 -8.10 -0.24 5.72
CA THR A 159 -7.96 -0.26 4.26
C THR A 159 -6.72 0.52 3.80
N MET A 160 -6.50 0.56 2.50
CA MET A 160 -5.37 1.18 1.83
C MET A 160 -4.03 0.59 2.33
N PHE A 161 -3.05 1.40 2.66
CA PHE A 161 -1.73 0.96 3.13
C PHE A 161 -1.63 0.75 4.65
N THR A 162 -2.75 0.58 5.36
CA THR A 162 -2.74 0.35 6.80
C THR A 162 -1.91 -0.87 7.20
N ASP A 163 -1.93 -1.94 6.39
CA ASP A 163 -1.20 -3.17 6.71
C ASP A 163 0.33 -3.02 6.64
N LEU A 164 0.86 -1.95 6.03
CA LEU A 164 2.30 -1.66 6.06
C LEU A 164 2.81 -1.44 7.50
N ASP A 165 1.98 -0.90 8.39
CA ASP A 165 2.35 -0.69 9.80
C ASP A 165 2.68 -1.98 10.55
N LYS A 166 2.18 -3.12 10.07
CA LYS A 166 2.44 -4.43 10.66
C LYS A 166 3.87 -4.94 10.41
N TYR A 167 4.54 -4.44 9.36
CA TYR A 167 5.95 -4.76 9.04
C TYR A 167 6.95 -4.23 10.08
N LYS A 168 6.51 -3.47 11.08
CA LYS A 168 7.30 -3.16 12.27
C LYS A 168 7.65 -4.41 13.09
N LYS A 169 7.08 -5.58 12.74
CA LYS A 169 7.29 -6.86 13.41
C LYS A 169 7.93 -7.86 12.44
N GLN A 170 8.99 -8.52 12.89
CA GLN A 170 9.67 -9.56 12.12
C GLN A 170 8.72 -10.66 11.66
N GLU A 171 7.85 -11.14 12.55
CA GLU A 171 6.94 -12.25 12.24
C GLU A 171 6.02 -11.91 11.05
N PHE A 172 5.58 -10.64 10.93
CA PHE A 172 4.74 -10.23 9.82
C PHE A 172 5.53 -10.14 8.51
N PHE A 173 6.79 -9.66 8.56
CA PHE A 173 7.67 -9.69 7.41
C PHE A 173 7.95 -11.13 6.95
N ASP A 174 8.23 -12.06 7.87
CA ASP A 174 8.51 -13.44 7.55
C ASP A 174 7.33 -14.15 6.83
N GLU A 175 6.09 -13.74 7.14
CA GLU A 175 4.87 -14.25 6.50
C GLU A 175 4.57 -13.55 5.16
N HIS A 176 5.05 -12.31 4.96
CA HIS A 176 4.71 -11.46 3.81
C HIS A 176 5.95 -10.76 3.22
N PRO A 177 7.02 -11.49 2.84
CA PRO A 177 8.29 -10.87 2.43
C PRO A 177 8.25 -10.25 1.03
N VAL A 178 7.16 -10.45 0.28
CA VAL A 178 7.07 -10.13 -1.16
C VAL A 178 5.76 -9.43 -1.48
N ALA A 179 5.83 -8.46 -2.40
CA ALA A 179 4.68 -7.96 -3.13
C ALA A 179 4.78 -8.33 -4.62
N LEU A 180 3.62 -8.36 -5.30
CA LEU A 180 3.53 -8.44 -6.75
C LEU A 180 3.11 -7.07 -7.27
N LEU A 181 3.90 -6.52 -8.18
CA LEU A 181 3.60 -5.31 -8.92
C LEU A 181 3.33 -5.69 -10.37
N ILE A 182 2.07 -5.59 -10.78
CA ILE A 182 1.61 -5.93 -12.12
C ILE A 182 1.50 -4.63 -12.91
N THR A 183 2.17 -4.54 -14.04
CA THR A 183 2.04 -3.41 -14.97
C THR A 183 1.48 -3.89 -16.31
N PRO A 184 1.02 -2.99 -17.18
CA PRO A 184 0.55 -3.38 -18.51
C PRO A 184 1.58 -4.13 -19.36
N ASP A 185 2.87 -3.83 -19.15
CA ASP A 185 3.96 -4.30 -20.02
C ASP A 185 4.82 -5.38 -19.37
N LYS A 186 4.98 -5.34 -18.03
CA LYS A 186 5.86 -6.24 -17.29
C LYS A 186 5.38 -6.41 -15.86
N ASN A 187 5.53 -7.62 -15.32
CA ASN A 187 5.29 -7.88 -13.90
C ASN A 187 6.60 -7.87 -13.13
N TYR A 188 6.53 -7.43 -11.86
CA TYR A 188 7.67 -7.41 -10.97
C TYR A 188 7.32 -8.10 -9.64
N LYS A 189 8.21 -8.97 -9.19
CA LYS A 189 8.27 -9.40 -7.82
C LYS A 189 9.04 -8.36 -7.03
N VAL A 190 8.47 -7.88 -5.94
CA VAL A 190 9.08 -6.89 -5.06
C VAL A 190 9.56 -7.61 -3.81
N ASP A 191 10.86 -7.88 -3.72
CA ASP A 191 11.47 -8.53 -2.56
C ASP A 191 11.81 -7.47 -1.51
N PHE A 192 11.07 -7.45 -0.39
CA PHE A 192 11.28 -6.47 0.67
C PHE A 192 12.57 -6.72 1.43
N PHE A 193 13.36 -5.67 1.66
CA PHE A 193 14.61 -5.76 2.40
C PHE A 193 14.69 -4.83 3.60
N ALA A 194 13.88 -3.75 3.65
CA ALA A 194 13.88 -2.81 4.75
C ALA A 194 12.49 -2.20 4.99
N GLY A 195 12.20 -1.86 6.24
CA GLY A 195 11.03 -1.08 6.61
C GLY A 195 11.30 -0.30 7.88
N HIS A 196 11.02 1.01 7.88
CA HIS A 196 11.30 1.87 9.02
C HIS A 196 10.34 3.05 9.12
N VAL A 197 10.33 3.70 10.29
CA VAL A 197 9.61 4.94 10.51
C VAL A 197 10.50 6.11 10.08
N ALA A 198 10.00 6.93 9.15
CA ALA A 198 10.69 8.07 8.57
C ALA A 198 10.05 9.39 9.02
N ALA A 199 10.87 10.41 9.25
CA ALA A 199 10.44 11.79 9.50
C ALA A 199 10.25 12.55 8.16
N PRO A 200 9.47 13.65 8.12
CA PRO A 200 9.21 14.40 6.88
C PRO A 200 10.45 14.88 6.11
N GLN A 201 11.56 15.08 6.82
CA GLN A 201 12.84 15.52 6.26
C GLN A 201 13.80 14.36 5.94
N ASP A 202 13.33 13.13 6.04
CA ASP A 202 14.13 11.93 5.76
C ASP A 202 14.40 11.80 4.25
N ASP A 203 15.46 11.06 3.91
CA ASP A 203 15.86 10.74 2.54
C ASP A 203 15.02 9.63 1.87
N ALA A 204 14.01 9.12 2.56
CA ALA A 204 13.15 8.03 2.08
C ALA A 204 12.37 8.37 0.78
N TRP A 205 12.26 9.65 0.43
CA TRP A 205 11.57 10.15 -0.77
C TRP A 205 12.51 10.80 -1.79
N GLU A 206 13.83 10.59 -1.64
CA GLU A 206 14.80 11.02 -2.64
C GLU A 206 14.71 10.14 -3.89
N ILE A 207 14.80 10.74 -5.07
CA ILE A 207 14.73 10.05 -6.36
C ILE A 207 16.03 10.23 -7.14
N ASP A 208 16.63 11.42 -7.03
CA ASP A 208 17.83 11.80 -7.78
C ASP A 208 19.08 11.48 -6.95
N PHE A 209 19.74 10.37 -7.29
CA PHE A 209 20.98 9.94 -6.63
C PHE A 209 22.14 9.87 -7.60
N THR A 210 23.33 10.26 -7.15
CA THR A 210 24.57 9.71 -7.70
C THR A 210 24.73 8.25 -7.26
N GLU A 211 25.59 7.47 -7.91
CA GLU A 211 25.82 6.06 -7.53
C GLU A 211 26.29 5.92 -6.07
N ALA A 212 27.19 6.80 -5.64
CA ALA A 212 27.72 6.78 -4.27
C ALA A 212 26.64 7.14 -3.23
N GLU A 213 25.78 8.11 -3.52
CA GLU A 213 24.66 8.47 -2.64
C GLU A 213 23.65 7.34 -2.56
N PHE A 214 23.35 6.66 -3.69
CA PHE A 214 22.43 5.55 -3.70
C PHE A 214 22.94 4.34 -2.91
N GLU A 215 24.22 4.01 -3.02
CA GLU A 215 24.84 2.95 -2.21
C GLU A 215 24.70 3.24 -0.71
N VAL A 216 25.00 4.48 -0.29
CA VAL A 216 24.84 4.90 1.10
C VAL A 216 23.38 4.86 1.54
N TRP A 217 22.46 5.29 0.68
CA TRP A 217 21.03 5.28 0.96
C TRP A 217 20.51 3.84 1.15
N LEU A 218 20.90 2.88 0.29
CA LEU A 218 20.54 1.47 0.42
C LEU A 218 21.00 0.90 1.77
N GLN A 219 22.25 1.18 2.16
CA GLN A 219 22.78 0.74 3.45
C GLN A 219 22.02 1.37 4.63
N ASN A 220 21.76 2.68 4.57
CA ASN A 220 21.01 3.38 5.61
C ASN A 220 19.56 2.86 5.74
N ALA A 221 18.91 2.51 4.64
CA ALA A 221 17.57 1.91 4.66
C ALA A 221 17.59 0.55 5.38
N ALA A 222 18.58 -0.30 5.08
CA ALA A 222 18.75 -1.60 5.73
C ALA A 222 19.08 -1.44 7.22
N ASP A 223 19.97 -0.54 7.59
CA ASP A 223 20.40 -0.32 8.99
C ASP A 223 19.27 0.23 9.88
N ARG A 224 18.32 0.99 9.31
CA ARG A 224 17.16 1.55 10.02
C ARG A 224 15.97 0.58 10.09
N SER A 225 16.04 -0.57 9.42
CA SER A 225 14.91 -1.49 9.29
C SER A 225 14.43 -2.03 10.64
N CYS A 226 13.11 -2.13 10.79
CA CYS A 226 12.45 -2.76 11.94
C CYS A 226 12.52 -4.29 11.92
N PHE A 227 12.90 -4.88 10.79
CA PHE A 227 13.06 -6.31 10.60
C PHE A 227 14.38 -6.63 9.89
N THR A 228 14.78 -7.88 9.92
CA THR A 228 15.95 -8.40 9.23
C THR A 228 15.51 -9.15 7.98
N SER A 229 16.17 -8.89 6.85
CA SER A 229 15.99 -9.58 5.57
C SER A 229 17.32 -10.14 5.08
N GLU A 230 17.27 -11.25 4.33
CA GLU A 230 18.44 -11.81 3.65
C GLU A 230 18.70 -11.15 2.29
N ILE A 231 17.81 -10.27 1.85
CA ILE A 231 17.94 -9.54 0.58
C ILE A 231 18.98 -8.43 0.75
N ALA A 232 20.04 -8.49 -0.05
CA ALA A 232 21.08 -7.46 -0.13
C ALA A 232 20.97 -6.72 -1.47
N PRO A 233 20.36 -5.53 -1.49
CA PRO A 233 20.25 -4.74 -2.72
C PRO A 233 21.62 -4.18 -3.13
N ASN A 234 21.77 -3.85 -4.41
CA ASN A 234 22.99 -3.24 -4.96
C ASN A 234 22.64 -2.06 -5.87
N ILE A 235 23.64 -1.29 -6.28
CA ILE A 235 23.47 -0.05 -7.07
C ILE A 235 22.85 -0.23 -8.45
N SER A 236 22.80 -1.45 -8.98
CA SER A 236 22.16 -1.76 -10.26
C SER A 236 20.70 -2.19 -10.13
N ASP A 237 20.22 -2.38 -8.90
CA ASP A 237 18.83 -2.76 -8.65
C ASP A 237 17.91 -1.54 -8.79
N HIS A 238 16.67 -1.80 -9.20
CA HIS A 238 15.57 -0.85 -9.13
C HIS A 238 14.82 -1.04 -7.82
N ILE A 239 14.56 0.04 -7.10
CA ILE A 239 13.97 0.01 -5.78
C ILE A 239 12.57 0.60 -5.79
N LEU A 240 11.68 -0.04 -5.04
CA LEU A 240 10.33 0.44 -4.77
C LEU A 240 10.17 0.75 -3.29
N THR A 241 9.70 1.95 -2.98
CA THR A 241 9.28 2.35 -1.63
C THR A 241 7.77 2.49 -1.57
N LEU A 242 7.13 1.77 -0.64
CA LEU A 242 5.73 1.97 -0.26
C LEU A 242 5.67 2.87 0.96
N SER A 243 4.95 3.98 0.89
CA SER A 243 4.91 5.00 1.94
C SER A 243 3.49 5.23 2.46
N THR A 244 3.31 5.21 3.78
CA THR A 244 2.05 5.51 4.45
C THR A 244 2.24 6.36 5.71
N CYS A 245 1.15 6.95 6.24
CA CYS A 245 1.19 7.66 7.52
C CYS A 245 1.49 6.71 8.67
N SER A 246 2.24 7.19 9.64
CA SER A 246 2.51 6.51 10.90
C SER A 246 2.27 7.47 12.07
N TYR A 247 2.25 7.00 13.32
CA TYR A 247 1.73 7.80 14.44
C TYR A 247 2.67 7.86 15.63
N GLU A 248 3.96 7.57 15.43
CA GLU A 248 4.98 7.63 16.51
C GLU A 248 5.28 9.07 16.92
N PHE A 249 5.19 9.99 15.97
CA PHE A 249 5.35 11.43 16.15
C PHE A 249 4.57 12.18 15.06
N ASP A 250 4.52 13.51 15.16
CA ASP A 250 3.80 14.34 14.17
C ASP A 250 4.40 14.19 12.78
N ASP A 251 3.54 13.95 11.78
CA ASP A 251 3.91 13.71 10.39
C ASP A 251 4.83 12.50 10.13
N ALA A 252 4.92 11.55 11.08
CA ALA A 252 5.63 10.29 10.87
C ALA A 252 5.05 9.51 9.68
N ARG A 253 5.94 8.81 8.97
CA ARG A 253 5.58 7.88 7.89
C ARG A 253 6.22 6.53 8.16
N PHE A 254 5.54 5.47 7.79
CA PHE A 254 6.19 4.16 7.65
C PHE A 254 6.51 3.95 6.18
N VAL A 255 7.74 3.55 5.90
CA VAL A 255 8.20 3.19 4.57
C VAL A 255 8.63 1.73 4.54
N LEU A 256 8.21 1.00 3.51
CA LEU A 256 8.59 -0.37 3.23
C LEU A 256 9.30 -0.41 1.89
N VAL A 257 10.53 -0.91 1.87
CA VAL A 257 11.46 -0.80 0.76
C VAL A 257 11.78 -2.18 0.21
N GLY A 258 11.67 -2.35 -1.09
CA GLY A 258 11.92 -3.61 -1.78
C GLY A 258 12.63 -3.45 -3.11
N VAL A 259 13.25 -4.54 -3.56
CA VAL A 259 13.93 -4.64 -4.86
C VAL A 259 12.93 -5.14 -5.90
N LEU A 260 12.84 -4.48 -7.05
CA LEU A 260 12.07 -4.92 -8.21
C LEU A 260 12.87 -6.02 -8.97
N ARG A 261 12.28 -7.22 -9.06
CA ARG A 261 12.85 -8.37 -9.77
C ARG A 261 12.01 -8.76 -10.99
#